data_36b25860080377807b80cf9285b907f9
#
_entry.id   36b25860080377807b80cf9285b907f9
#
_cell.length_a   1.000
_cell.length_b   1.000
_cell.length_c   1.000
_cell.angle_alpha   90.00
_cell.angle_beta   90.00
_cell.angle_gamma   90.00
#
_symmetry.space_group_name_H-M   'P 1'
#
loop_
_entity.id
_entity.type
_entity.pdbx_description
1 polymer ?
#
loop_
_entity_poly.entity_id
_entity_poly.type
_entity_poly.pdbx_seq_one_letter_code
_entity_poly.pdbx_strand_id
1 'polypeptide(L)'
;FKAGDYIAAAGIEGTVKEISMLCTKIITVDNKDIFVPNSEIAGGKITNFSSEPVRRVDIVIRAGYNNDIATVKKALTEAVVATDKTLNDPAPFIRLSGYKEYAVEYTIRVWAQGSDYWNVYFDLLENISKAYAANGVKGAVPGMNIYMQEDK
;
A
#
# COMPACT_ATOMS: atom_id res chain seq x y z
N PHE A 1 23.23 5.44 -4.27
CA PHE A 1 22.69 5.77 -2.94
C PHE A 1 23.74 6.48 -2.10
N LYS A 2 23.30 7.13 -1.06
CA LYS A 2 24.14 7.87 -0.13
C LYS A 2 23.65 7.68 1.31
N ALA A 3 24.46 8.10 2.27
CA ALA A 3 24.01 8.12 3.67
C ALA A 3 22.72 8.93 3.83
N GLY A 4 21.78 8.39 4.57
CA GLY A 4 20.43 8.95 4.74
C GLY A 4 19.38 8.34 3.83
N ASP A 5 19.75 7.70 2.73
CA ASP A 5 18.79 7.06 1.82
C ASP A 5 18.19 5.80 2.44
N TYR A 6 16.91 5.59 2.20
CA TYR A 6 16.21 4.34 2.53
C TYR A 6 16.26 3.44 1.31
N ILE A 7 16.90 2.28 1.47
CA ILE A 7 17.16 1.36 0.36
C ILE A 7 16.74 -0.08 0.69
N ALA A 8 16.53 -0.86 -0.35
CA ALA A 8 16.46 -2.31 -0.28
C ALA A 8 17.58 -2.88 -1.16
N ALA A 9 18.49 -3.65 -0.56
CA ALA A 9 19.61 -4.26 -1.24
C ALA A 9 20.08 -5.51 -0.48
N ALA A 10 20.59 -6.51 -1.18
CA ALA A 10 21.12 -7.74 -0.58
C ALA A 10 20.14 -8.43 0.38
N GLY A 11 18.83 -8.37 0.10
CA GLY A 11 17.79 -8.95 0.94
C GLY A 11 17.49 -8.18 2.23
N ILE A 12 18.03 -6.97 2.38
CA ILE A 12 17.90 -6.13 3.57
C ILE A 12 17.26 -4.81 3.17
N GLU A 13 16.42 -4.27 4.03
CA GLU A 13 15.75 -2.99 3.83
C GLU A 13 16.01 -2.10 5.05
N GLY A 14 16.43 -0.86 4.80
CA GLY A 14 16.69 0.10 5.87
C GLY A 14 17.36 1.37 5.38
N THR A 15 17.69 2.23 6.34
CA THR A 15 18.36 3.50 6.09
C THR A 15 19.87 3.34 6.09
N VAL A 16 20.52 3.83 5.05
CA VAL A 16 21.98 3.86 4.98
C VAL A 16 22.52 4.83 6.03
N LYS A 17 23.28 4.32 6.98
CA LYS A 17 23.89 5.15 8.03
C LYS A 17 25.27 5.64 7.61
N GLU A 18 26.06 4.72 7.10
CA GLU A 18 27.45 4.97 6.76
C GLU A 18 27.92 4.05 5.64
N ILE A 19 28.73 4.59 4.74
CA ILE A 19 29.38 3.83 3.68
C ILE A 19 30.86 3.91 3.91
N SER A 20 31.49 2.76 4.22
CA SER A 20 32.92 2.65 4.32
C SER A 20 33.52 1.98 3.08
N MET A 21 34.83 1.82 3.04
CA MET A 21 35.52 1.24 1.88
C MET A 21 35.08 -0.20 1.60
N LEU A 22 34.79 -1.00 2.63
CA LEU A 22 34.47 -2.42 2.49
C LEU A 22 33.03 -2.78 2.73
N CYS A 23 32.32 -2.03 3.58
CA CYS A 23 30.96 -2.32 3.95
C CYS A 23 30.09 -1.08 4.08
N THR A 24 28.79 -1.30 3.99
CA THR A 24 27.75 -0.28 4.22
C THR A 24 26.98 -0.66 5.46
N LYS A 25 26.82 0.29 6.37
CA LYS A 25 26.00 0.14 7.57
C LYS A 25 24.58 0.57 7.28
N ILE A 26 23.64 -0.33 7.47
CA ILE A 26 22.21 -0.08 7.28
C ILE A 26 21.50 -0.24 8.62
N ILE A 27 20.64 0.70 8.96
CA ILE A 27 19.77 0.61 10.13
C ILE A 27 18.37 0.21 9.67
N THR A 28 17.88 -0.90 10.19
CA THR A 28 16.52 -1.39 9.90
C THR A 28 15.47 -0.58 10.65
N VAL A 29 14.19 -0.73 10.25
CA VAL A 29 13.06 -0.02 10.89
C VAL A 29 12.92 -0.39 12.37
N ASP A 30 13.32 -1.62 12.75
CA ASP A 30 13.33 -2.11 14.12
C ASP A 30 14.65 -1.83 14.85
N ASN A 31 15.44 -0.88 14.31
CA ASN A 31 16.65 -0.34 14.93
C ASN A 31 17.80 -1.33 15.11
N LYS A 32 18.00 -2.18 14.11
CA LYS A 32 19.17 -3.06 14.07
C LYS A 32 20.21 -2.51 13.12
N ASP A 33 21.47 -2.57 13.53
CA ASP A 33 22.60 -2.27 12.66
C ASP A 33 22.97 -3.50 11.85
N ILE A 34 22.97 -3.38 10.54
CA ILE A 34 23.40 -4.44 9.64
C ILE A 34 24.57 -3.92 8.82
N PHE A 35 25.67 -4.65 8.84
CA PHE A 35 26.84 -4.36 8.04
C PHE A 35 26.85 -5.27 6.83
N VAL A 36 26.72 -4.69 5.64
CA VAL A 36 26.65 -5.44 4.38
C VAL A 36 27.91 -5.17 3.58
N PRO A 37 28.66 -6.20 3.16
CA PRO A 37 29.79 -6.00 2.27
C PRO A 37 29.38 -5.26 1.00
N ASN A 38 30.16 -4.27 0.60
CA ASN A 38 29.85 -3.47 -0.60
C ASN A 38 29.78 -4.33 -1.86
N SER A 39 30.51 -5.43 -1.90
CA SER A 39 30.46 -6.39 -3.01
C SER A 39 29.09 -7.07 -3.17
N GLU A 40 28.42 -7.35 -2.07
CA GLU A 40 27.06 -7.93 -2.12
C GLU A 40 26.03 -6.91 -2.63
N ILE A 41 26.18 -5.65 -2.22
CA ILE A 41 25.31 -4.59 -2.69
C ILE A 41 25.53 -4.35 -4.20
N ALA A 42 26.78 -4.24 -4.62
CA ALA A 42 27.14 -3.95 -6.00
C ALA A 42 26.78 -5.09 -6.96
N GLY A 43 26.72 -6.33 -6.49
CA GLY A 43 26.39 -7.50 -7.30
C GLY A 43 24.90 -7.73 -7.54
N GLY A 44 24.04 -6.98 -6.90
CA GLY A 44 22.59 -7.18 -6.96
C GLY A 44 21.81 -5.94 -7.36
N LYS A 45 20.50 -6.09 -7.30
CA LYS A 45 19.58 -4.95 -7.52
C LYS A 45 19.50 -4.10 -6.27
N ILE A 46 19.51 -2.80 -6.46
CA ILE A 46 19.31 -1.82 -5.40
C ILE A 46 18.04 -1.05 -5.69
N THR A 47 17.11 -1.06 -4.74
CA THR A 47 15.92 -0.21 -4.80
C THR A 47 16.15 0.96 -3.85
N ASN A 48 16.18 2.18 -4.38
CA ASN A 48 16.32 3.39 -3.59
C ASN A 48 14.97 4.09 -3.51
N PHE A 49 14.37 4.10 -2.34
CA PHE A 49 13.06 4.71 -2.10
C PHE A 49 13.16 6.23 -1.88
N SER A 50 14.36 6.74 -1.67
CA SER A 50 14.59 8.16 -1.34
C SER A 50 15.10 8.99 -2.51
N SER A 51 15.53 8.37 -3.60
CA SER A 51 16.11 9.10 -4.73
C SER A 51 15.09 9.94 -5.48
N GLU A 52 13.84 9.47 -5.57
CA GLU A 52 12.74 10.23 -6.16
C GLU A 52 11.94 10.93 -5.06
N PRO A 53 11.59 12.21 -5.26
CA PRO A 53 10.91 12.97 -4.21
C PRO A 53 9.48 12.53 -3.96
N VAL A 54 8.84 11.91 -4.96
CA VAL A 54 7.43 11.51 -4.92
C VAL A 54 7.31 10.01 -5.08
N ARG A 55 6.45 9.39 -4.29
CA ARG A 55 6.18 7.95 -4.37
C ARG A 55 4.70 7.68 -4.59
N ARG A 56 4.41 6.59 -5.30
CA ARG A 56 3.05 6.10 -5.45
C ARG A 56 2.71 5.12 -4.33
N VAL A 57 1.60 5.38 -3.66
CA VAL A 57 1.02 4.50 -2.65
C VAL A 57 -0.05 3.65 -3.33
N ASP A 58 0.14 2.35 -3.35
CA ASP A 58 -0.78 1.40 -3.95
C ASP A 58 -1.48 0.60 -2.85
N ILE A 59 -2.80 0.55 -2.92
CA ILE A 59 -3.62 -0.24 -1.99
C ILE A 59 -4.62 -1.04 -2.81
N VAL A 60 -4.73 -2.32 -2.49
CA VAL A 60 -5.79 -3.19 -3.00
C VAL A 60 -6.73 -3.48 -1.85
N ILE A 61 -8.00 -3.14 -2.04
CA ILE A 61 -9.04 -3.32 -1.02
C ILE A 61 -10.18 -4.15 -1.59
N ARG A 62 -10.87 -4.89 -0.74
CA ARG A 62 -11.97 -5.75 -1.14
C ARG A 62 -13.31 -5.23 -0.65
N ALA A 63 -14.35 -5.55 -1.42
CA ALA A 63 -15.73 -5.32 -1.04
C ALA A 63 -16.57 -6.53 -1.46
N GLY A 64 -17.69 -6.75 -0.79
CA GLY A 64 -18.60 -7.84 -1.13
C GLY A 64 -19.25 -7.63 -2.49
N TYR A 65 -19.71 -8.72 -3.11
CA TYR A 65 -20.41 -8.67 -4.41
C TYR A 65 -21.74 -7.93 -4.36
N ASN A 66 -22.34 -7.79 -3.20
CA ASN A 66 -23.64 -7.15 -3.01
C ASN A 66 -23.57 -5.62 -2.94
N ASN A 67 -22.43 -5.04 -3.28
CA ASN A 67 -22.24 -3.58 -3.35
C ASN A 67 -22.34 -3.09 -4.78
N ASP A 68 -22.95 -1.92 -4.96
CA ASP A 68 -22.89 -1.21 -6.22
C ASP A 68 -21.50 -0.62 -6.46
N ILE A 69 -20.96 -0.81 -7.66
CA ILE A 69 -19.60 -0.36 -8.01
C ILE A 69 -19.47 1.16 -7.81
N ALA A 70 -20.48 1.93 -8.24
CA ALA A 70 -20.45 3.39 -8.08
C ALA A 70 -20.40 3.80 -6.61
N THR A 71 -21.11 3.11 -5.72
CA THR A 71 -21.11 3.37 -4.29
C THR A 71 -19.74 3.07 -3.67
N VAL A 72 -19.12 1.95 -4.03
CA VAL A 72 -17.78 1.61 -3.54
C VAL A 72 -16.75 2.63 -4.02
N LYS A 73 -16.78 3.00 -5.29
CA LYS A 73 -15.86 4.00 -5.84
C LYS A 73 -16.06 5.37 -5.18
N LYS A 74 -17.29 5.75 -4.88
CA LYS A 74 -17.58 6.98 -4.13
C LYS A 74 -16.97 6.94 -2.74
N ALA A 75 -17.14 5.84 -2.02
CA ALA A 75 -16.55 5.67 -0.69
C ALA A 75 -15.03 5.75 -0.73
N LEU A 76 -14.39 5.10 -1.69
CA LEU A 76 -12.94 5.13 -1.84
C LEU A 76 -12.44 6.54 -2.22
N THR A 77 -13.17 7.26 -3.05
CA THR A 77 -12.87 8.66 -3.39
C THR A 77 -12.94 9.55 -2.15
N GLU A 78 -13.97 9.40 -1.34
CA GLU A 78 -14.10 10.13 -0.07
C GLU A 78 -12.94 9.82 0.89
N ALA A 79 -12.51 8.55 0.95
CA ALA A 79 -11.37 8.15 1.76
C ALA A 79 -10.08 8.84 1.31
N VAL A 80 -9.85 8.92 0.01
CA VAL A 80 -8.68 9.61 -0.55
C VAL A 80 -8.73 11.11 -0.23
N VAL A 81 -9.88 11.75 -0.42
CA VAL A 81 -10.06 13.18 -0.11
C VAL A 81 -9.83 13.47 1.37
N ALA A 82 -10.25 12.56 2.25
CA ALA A 82 -10.08 12.69 3.70
C ALA A 82 -8.64 12.42 4.17
N THR A 83 -7.79 11.85 3.31
CA THR A 83 -6.41 11.55 3.66
C THR A 83 -5.54 12.77 3.36
N ASP A 84 -4.91 13.31 4.41
CA ASP A 84 -4.00 14.44 4.26
C ASP A 84 -2.73 14.02 3.51
N LYS A 85 -2.10 15.00 2.85
CA LYS A 85 -0.81 14.85 2.17
C LYS A 85 -0.82 13.98 0.91
N THR A 86 -1.98 13.60 0.43
CA THR A 86 -2.10 13.05 -0.93
C THR A 86 -1.99 14.19 -1.95
N LEU A 87 -1.24 13.92 -3.03
CA LEU A 87 -1.07 14.87 -4.11
C LEU A 87 -2.20 14.73 -5.12
N ASN A 88 -2.59 15.85 -5.74
CA ASN A 88 -3.64 15.87 -6.75
C ASN A 88 -3.10 15.63 -8.17
N ASP A 89 -1.80 15.77 -8.36
CA ASP A 89 -1.12 15.54 -9.62
C ASP A 89 0.10 14.64 -9.41
N PRO A 90 0.16 13.45 -9.99
CA PRO A 90 -0.91 12.83 -10.81
C PRO A 90 -2.21 12.55 -10.03
N ALA A 91 -3.33 12.58 -10.75
CA ALA A 91 -4.64 12.35 -10.14
C ALA A 91 -4.74 10.95 -9.51
N PRO A 92 -5.48 10.79 -8.40
CA PRO A 92 -5.71 9.48 -7.81
C PRO A 92 -6.38 8.51 -8.80
N PHE A 93 -5.94 7.26 -8.74
CA PHE A 93 -6.52 6.17 -9.53
C PHE A 93 -7.36 5.30 -8.60
N ILE A 94 -8.64 5.12 -8.92
CA ILE A 94 -9.57 4.30 -8.14
C ILE A 94 -10.41 3.51 -9.12
N ARG A 95 -10.16 2.20 -9.24
CA ARG A 95 -10.91 1.35 -10.16
C ARG A 95 -11.08 -0.06 -9.62
N LEU A 96 -12.16 -0.71 -10.06
CA LEU A 96 -12.33 -2.14 -9.92
C LEU A 96 -11.22 -2.84 -10.69
N SER A 97 -10.49 -3.73 -10.04
CA SER A 97 -9.30 -4.38 -10.60
C SER A 97 -9.38 -5.89 -10.68
N GLY A 98 -10.39 -6.51 -10.09
CA GLY A 98 -10.52 -7.96 -10.18
C GLY A 98 -11.73 -8.52 -9.47
N TYR A 99 -12.07 -9.74 -9.84
CA TYR A 99 -13.11 -10.53 -9.20
C TYR A 99 -12.47 -11.73 -8.53
N LYS A 100 -12.74 -11.89 -7.24
CA LYS A 100 -12.24 -13.00 -6.43
C LYS A 100 -13.41 -13.92 -6.02
N GLU A 101 -13.11 -14.99 -5.33
CA GLU A 101 -14.10 -16.02 -4.97
C GLU A 101 -15.28 -15.45 -4.18
N TYR A 102 -15.01 -14.59 -3.18
CA TYR A 102 -16.03 -14.01 -2.32
C TYR A 102 -16.00 -12.48 -2.32
N ALA A 103 -15.20 -11.87 -3.16
CA ALA A 103 -14.94 -10.45 -3.11
C ALA A 103 -14.67 -9.84 -4.48
N VAL A 104 -14.98 -8.56 -4.59
CA VAL A 104 -14.53 -7.71 -5.69
C VAL A 104 -13.35 -6.90 -5.19
N GLU A 105 -12.26 -6.87 -5.96
CA GLU A 105 -11.09 -6.08 -5.64
C GLU A 105 -11.10 -4.74 -6.33
N TYR A 106 -10.70 -3.72 -5.59
CA TYR A 106 -10.51 -2.36 -6.08
C TYR A 106 -9.07 -1.94 -5.83
N THR A 107 -8.47 -1.29 -6.80
CA THR A 107 -7.12 -0.75 -6.68
C THR A 107 -7.18 0.76 -6.53
N ILE A 108 -6.47 1.26 -5.54
CA ILE A 108 -6.28 2.68 -5.27
C ILE A 108 -4.81 3.00 -5.44
N ARG A 109 -4.50 4.01 -6.23
CA ARG A 109 -3.15 4.52 -6.40
C ARG A 109 -3.17 6.02 -6.17
N VAL A 110 -2.43 6.46 -5.18
CA VAL A 110 -2.29 7.88 -4.84
C VAL A 110 -0.82 8.23 -4.74
N TRP A 111 -0.50 9.48 -4.99
CA TRP A 111 0.87 9.97 -4.93
C TRP A 111 1.07 10.81 -3.68
N ALA A 112 2.24 10.70 -3.10
CA ALA A 112 2.64 11.45 -1.90
C ALA A 112 4.13 11.76 -1.95
N GLN A 113 4.55 12.74 -1.16
CA GLN A 113 5.98 12.93 -0.91
C GLN A 113 6.54 11.67 -0.27
N GLY A 114 7.78 11.32 -0.60
CA GLY A 114 8.41 10.11 -0.08
C GLY A 114 8.42 10.05 1.45
N SER A 115 8.63 11.19 2.11
CA SER A 115 8.59 11.32 3.57
C SER A 115 7.21 11.09 4.19
N ASP A 116 6.15 11.23 3.39
CA ASP A 116 4.76 11.08 3.83
C ASP A 116 4.18 9.71 3.47
N TYR A 117 4.93 8.87 2.77
CA TYR A 117 4.45 7.61 2.20
C TYR A 117 3.72 6.73 3.23
N TRP A 118 4.35 6.44 4.36
CA TRP A 118 3.76 5.54 5.35
C TRP A 118 2.58 6.17 6.08
N ASN A 119 2.62 7.46 6.34
CA ASN A 119 1.49 8.17 6.95
C ASN A 119 0.27 8.15 6.01
N VAL A 120 0.49 8.43 4.73
CA VAL A 120 -0.58 8.34 3.72
C VAL A 120 -1.11 6.92 3.60
N TYR A 121 -0.23 5.92 3.57
CA TYR A 121 -0.61 4.52 3.47
C TYR A 121 -1.54 4.10 4.62
N PHE A 122 -1.14 4.35 5.85
CA PHE A 122 -1.92 3.94 7.02
C PHE A 122 -3.19 4.78 7.20
N ASP A 123 -3.11 6.09 7.01
CA ASP A 123 -4.27 6.97 7.14
C ASP A 123 -5.33 6.63 6.08
N LEU A 124 -4.91 6.30 4.87
CA LEU A 124 -5.82 5.89 3.81
C LEU A 124 -6.54 4.59 4.16
N LEU A 125 -5.83 3.60 4.71
CA LEU A 125 -6.46 2.35 5.16
C LEU A 125 -7.54 2.61 6.22
N GLU A 126 -7.26 3.45 7.20
CA GLU A 126 -8.23 3.82 8.23
C GLU A 126 -9.41 4.60 7.65
N ASN A 127 -9.14 5.55 6.76
CA ASN A 127 -10.18 6.34 6.11
C ASN A 127 -11.06 5.51 5.19
N ILE A 128 -10.53 4.46 4.57
CA ILE A 128 -11.33 3.50 3.80
C ILE A 128 -12.35 2.82 4.70
N SER A 129 -11.94 2.37 5.87
CA SER A 129 -12.87 1.76 6.83
C SER A 129 -13.99 2.70 7.24
N LYS A 130 -13.66 3.96 7.53
CA LYS A 130 -14.64 4.99 7.87
C LYS A 130 -15.59 5.30 6.71
N ALA A 131 -15.06 5.40 5.50
CA ALA A 131 -15.87 5.67 4.31
C ALA A 131 -16.78 4.50 3.95
N TYR A 132 -16.34 3.27 4.13
CA TYR A 132 -17.17 2.10 3.95
C TYR A 132 -18.37 2.11 4.92
N ALA A 133 -18.13 2.39 6.17
CA ALA A 133 -19.19 2.49 7.17
C ALA A 133 -20.18 3.62 6.82
N ALA A 134 -19.68 4.78 6.41
CA ALA A 134 -20.50 5.94 6.08
C ALA A 134 -21.37 5.73 4.82
N ASN A 135 -20.91 4.92 3.88
CA ASN A 135 -21.61 4.66 2.61
C ASN A 135 -22.35 3.31 2.58
N GLY A 136 -22.37 2.59 3.68
CA GLY A 136 -23.04 1.29 3.76
C GLY A 136 -22.39 0.21 2.89
N VAL A 137 -21.11 0.31 2.60
CA VAL A 137 -20.38 -0.70 1.84
C VAL A 137 -20.15 -1.92 2.71
N LYS A 138 -20.56 -3.08 2.19
CA LYS A 138 -20.47 -4.36 2.91
C LYS A 138 -19.15 -5.06 2.57
N GLY A 139 -18.54 -5.64 3.60
CA GLY A 139 -17.33 -6.42 3.44
C GLY A 139 -17.55 -7.73 2.68
N ALA A 140 -16.45 -8.32 2.23
CA ALA A 140 -16.45 -9.62 1.59
C ALA A 140 -16.67 -10.71 2.65
N VAL A 141 -17.68 -11.54 2.45
CA VAL A 141 -17.95 -12.71 3.32
C VAL A 141 -18.18 -13.94 2.45
N PRO A 142 -17.67 -15.11 2.86
CA PRO A 142 -18.02 -16.36 2.22
C PRO A 142 -19.53 -16.57 2.26
N GLY A 143 -20.10 -16.97 1.15
CA GLY A 143 -21.53 -17.23 1.05
C GLY A 143 -21.82 -18.56 0.39
N MET A 144 -22.99 -19.09 0.68
CA MET A 144 -23.52 -20.27 0.00
C MET A 144 -25.01 -20.08 -0.28
N ASN A 145 -25.46 -20.67 -1.37
CA ASN A 145 -26.88 -20.77 -1.65
C ASN A 145 -27.39 -22.10 -1.08
N ILE A 146 -28.44 -22.00 -0.27
CA ILE A 146 -29.08 -23.16 0.33
C ILE A 146 -30.43 -23.36 -0.35
N TYR A 147 -30.63 -24.51 -0.96
CA TYR A 147 -31.89 -24.91 -1.56
C TYR A 147 -32.56 -25.94 -0.67
N MET A 148 -33.73 -25.61 -0.16
CA MET A 148 -34.49 -26.49 0.72
C MET A 148 -35.59 -27.17 -0.09
N GLN A 149 -35.68 -28.51 0.01
CA GLN A 149 -36.81 -29.27 -0.52
C GLN A 149 -37.79 -29.58 0.58
N GLU A 150 -39.07 -29.33 0.28
CA GLU A 150 -40.15 -29.78 1.18
C GLU A 150 -40.46 -31.23 0.88
N ASP A 151 -40.51 -32.06 1.96
CA ASP A 151 -41.04 -33.40 1.85
C ASP A 151 -42.52 -33.37 1.61
N LYS A 152 -42.98 -34.07 0.57
CA LYS A 152 -44.41 -34.19 0.25
C LYS A 152 -45.07 -35.28 1.07
#